data_4fa613af2c4495046e350f0ab0787c11
#
_entry.id   4fa613af2c4495046e350f0ab0787c11
#
_cell.length_a   1.000
_cell.length_b   1.000
_cell.length_c   1.000
_cell.angle_alpha   90.00
_cell.angle_beta   90.00
_cell.angle_gamma   90.00
#
_symmetry.space_group_name_H-M   'P 1'
#
loop_
_entity.id
_entity.type
_entity.pdbx_description
1 polymer ?
#
loop_
_entity_poly.entity_id
_entity_poly.type
_entity_poly.pdbx_seq_one_letter_code
_entity_poly.pdbx_strand_id
1 'polypeptide(L)'
;GRGSGKNPGEFRHSQNWIGGTRPGNAFFVPPPPEEAVKCMGELEKFLHDDNVPLLVKAALSHVQFETIHPFLDGNGRVGRLLITLLLCNGGMLKQPLLYLSYYFKNHRQYYYDLLNGIRESGDWERWLDLFLEAVIETAKESNEIILNLHRQIESDRAKIATLGRA
;
A
#
# COMPACT_ATOMS: atom_id res chain seq x y z
N GLY A 1 1.92 9.10 -20.90
CA GLY A 1 2.23 9.04 -19.48
C GLY A 1 3.60 8.39 -19.24
N ARG A 2 4.17 8.56 -18.07
CA ARG A 2 5.40 7.84 -17.67
C ARG A 2 5.11 6.34 -17.70
N GLY A 3 5.65 5.58 -18.64
CA GLY A 3 5.46 4.13 -18.73
C GLY A 3 4.76 3.63 -20.00
N SER A 4 4.47 4.49 -20.98
CA SER A 4 3.84 4.07 -22.24
C SER A 4 4.63 3.00 -23.05
N GLY A 5 5.90 2.77 -22.73
CA GLY A 5 6.72 1.71 -23.32
C GLY A 5 6.86 0.45 -22.42
N LYS A 6 6.08 0.35 -21.33
CA LYS A 6 6.23 -0.70 -20.31
C LYS A 6 4.99 -1.59 -20.17
N ASN A 7 4.21 -1.78 -21.22
CA ASN A 7 3.01 -2.61 -21.28
C ASN A 7 2.09 -2.43 -20.05
N PRO A 8 1.40 -1.28 -19.91
CA PRO A 8 0.56 -1.03 -18.75
C PRO A 8 -0.56 -2.06 -18.62
N GLY A 9 -0.71 -2.63 -17.43
CA GLY A 9 -1.73 -3.63 -17.12
C GLY A 9 -1.31 -5.09 -17.39
N GLU A 10 -0.17 -5.31 -18.02
CA GLU A 10 0.37 -6.65 -18.27
C GLU A 10 1.45 -7.01 -17.25
N PHE A 11 1.51 -8.27 -16.84
CA PHE A 11 2.65 -8.79 -16.09
C PHE A 11 3.91 -8.74 -16.95
N ARG A 12 5.04 -8.50 -16.31
CA ARG A 12 6.33 -8.43 -17.00
C ARG A 12 6.71 -9.76 -17.66
N HIS A 13 7.26 -9.66 -18.85
CA HIS A 13 7.84 -10.80 -19.58
C HIS A 13 9.38 -10.82 -19.51
N SER A 14 9.98 -9.83 -18.85
CA SER A 14 11.44 -9.74 -18.67
C SER A 14 11.79 -9.61 -17.20
N GLN A 15 13.03 -9.98 -16.86
CA GLN A 15 13.56 -9.79 -15.52
C GLN A 15 13.65 -8.30 -15.20
N ASN A 16 13.20 -7.93 -14.00
CA ASN A 16 13.41 -6.62 -13.41
C ASN A 16 14.23 -6.76 -12.10
N TRP A 17 14.61 -5.63 -11.53
CA TRP A 17 15.33 -5.55 -10.26
C TRP A 17 15.03 -4.24 -9.54
N ILE A 18 15.26 -4.21 -8.25
CA ILE A 18 15.03 -3.05 -7.39
C ILE A 18 16.39 -2.49 -6.94
N GLY A 19 16.61 -1.22 -7.25
CA GLY A 19 17.90 -0.55 -6.99
C GLY A 19 19.01 -1.02 -7.93
N GLY A 20 20.16 -0.33 -7.86
CA GLY A 20 21.27 -0.66 -8.74
C GLY A 20 21.03 -0.37 -10.22
N THR A 21 21.98 -0.76 -11.07
CA THR A 21 21.93 -0.58 -12.54
C THR A 21 21.77 -1.89 -13.30
N ARG A 22 21.93 -3.03 -12.63
CA ARG A 22 21.85 -4.37 -13.17
C ARG A 22 21.52 -5.38 -12.04
N PRO A 23 21.04 -6.59 -12.35
CA PRO A 23 20.73 -7.60 -11.32
C PRO A 23 21.89 -7.88 -10.35
N GLY A 24 23.14 -7.90 -10.85
CA GLY A 24 24.32 -8.20 -10.02
C GLY A 24 24.71 -7.12 -9.00
N ASN A 25 24.13 -5.92 -9.04
CA ASN A 25 24.32 -4.86 -8.04
C ASN A 25 22.98 -4.30 -7.54
N ALA A 26 21.90 -5.04 -7.74
CA ALA A 26 20.58 -4.69 -7.25
C ALA A 26 20.45 -4.93 -5.74
N PHE A 27 19.59 -4.18 -5.06
CA PHE A 27 19.20 -4.47 -3.67
C PHE A 27 18.35 -5.73 -3.59
N PHE A 28 17.51 -5.95 -4.59
CA PHE A 28 16.67 -7.13 -4.66
C PHE A 28 16.37 -7.49 -6.13
N VAL A 29 16.41 -8.79 -6.43
CA VAL A 29 16.02 -9.35 -7.72
C VAL A 29 14.76 -10.20 -7.50
N PRO A 30 13.59 -9.75 -7.98
CA PRO A 30 12.34 -10.51 -7.89
C PRO A 30 12.41 -11.84 -8.65
N PRO A 31 11.44 -12.76 -8.41
CA PRO A 31 11.36 -14.02 -9.14
C PRO A 31 11.38 -13.84 -10.65
N PRO A 32 11.84 -14.80 -11.46
CA PRO A 32 11.69 -14.78 -12.92
C PRO A 32 10.23 -14.58 -13.34
N PRO A 33 9.96 -14.04 -14.56
CA PRO A 33 8.60 -13.73 -14.99
C PRO A 33 7.60 -14.89 -14.87
N GLU A 34 8.00 -16.09 -15.26
CA GLU A 34 7.14 -17.28 -15.18
C GLU A 34 6.80 -17.66 -13.73
N GLU A 35 7.75 -17.55 -12.82
CA GLU A 35 7.53 -17.77 -11.39
C GLU A 35 6.70 -16.63 -10.77
N ALA A 36 6.90 -15.39 -11.21
CA ALA A 36 6.09 -14.27 -10.76
C ALA A 36 4.59 -14.49 -11.03
N VAL A 37 4.22 -15.04 -12.19
CA VAL A 37 2.84 -15.38 -12.52
C VAL A 37 2.29 -16.45 -11.58
N LYS A 38 3.05 -17.49 -11.28
CA LYS A 38 2.64 -18.53 -10.32
C LYS A 38 2.47 -17.96 -8.92
N CYS A 39 3.44 -17.14 -8.46
CA CYS A 39 3.37 -16.47 -7.17
C CYS A 39 2.16 -15.53 -7.06
N MET A 40 1.76 -14.86 -8.15
CA MET A 40 0.53 -14.06 -8.16
C MET A 40 -0.71 -14.93 -7.97
N GLY A 41 -0.77 -16.12 -8.57
CA GLY A 41 -1.85 -17.07 -8.33
C GLY A 41 -1.91 -17.58 -6.89
N GLU A 42 -0.76 -17.79 -6.24
CA GLU A 42 -0.73 -18.16 -4.82
C GLU A 42 -1.13 -16.98 -3.91
N LEU A 43 -0.72 -15.76 -4.26
CA LEU A 43 -1.18 -14.56 -3.56
C LEU A 43 -2.69 -14.40 -3.67
N GLU A 44 -3.28 -14.63 -4.84
CA GLU A 44 -4.73 -14.60 -5.04
C GLU A 44 -5.45 -15.58 -4.11
N LYS A 45 -4.97 -16.82 -4.00
CA LYS A 45 -5.53 -17.82 -3.06
C LYS A 45 -5.45 -17.32 -1.61
N PHE A 46 -4.33 -16.72 -1.21
CA PHE A 46 -4.16 -16.17 0.13
C PHE A 46 -5.13 -15.00 0.41
N LEU A 47 -5.42 -14.16 -0.59
CA LEU A 47 -6.40 -13.07 -0.44
C LEU A 47 -7.80 -13.58 -0.09
N HIS A 48 -8.14 -14.80 -0.53
CA HIS A 48 -9.42 -15.47 -0.25
C HIS A 48 -9.41 -16.35 1.01
N ASP A 49 -8.32 -16.41 1.76
CA ASP A 49 -8.26 -17.16 3.03
C ASP A 49 -8.92 -16.36 4.17
N ASP A 50 -10.13 -16.74 4.56
CA ASP A 50 -10.91 -16.05 5.61
C ASP A 50 -10.40 -16.32 7.04
N ASN A 51 -9.42 -17.20 7.24
CA ASN A 51 -8.86 -17.48 8.56
C ASN A 51 -7.85 -16.43 9.02
N VAL A 52 -7.35 -15.58 8.12
CA VAL A 52 -6.35 -14.56 8.43
C VAL A 52 -7.05 -13.23 8.74
N PRO A 53 -6.79 -12.60 9.91
CA PRO A 53 -7.33 -11.29 10.24
C PRO A 53 -7.04 -10.25 9.16
N LEU A 54 -8.02 -9.43 8.79
CA LEU A 54 -7.97 -8.56 7.61
C LEU A 54 -6.75 -7.61 7.58
N LEU A 55 -6.40 -6.99 8.71
CA LEU A 55 -5.21 -6.11 8.78
C LEU A 55 -3.92 -6.89 8.55
N VAL A 56 -3.81 -8.07 9.13
CA VAL A 56 -2.65 -8.95 8.93
C VAL A 56 -2.60 -9.41 7.47
N LYS A 57 -3.74 -9.83 6.91
CA LYS A 57 -3.85 -10.19 5.49
C LYS A 57 -3.37 -9.05 4.58
N ALA A 58 -3.82 -7.82 4.81
CA ALA A 58 -3.43 -6.66 4.04
C ALA A 58 -1.92 -6.38 4.14
N ALA A 59 -1.35 -6.48 5.35
CA ALA A 59 0.08 -6.29 5.60
C ALA A 59 0.94 -7.33 4.88
N LEU A 60 0.60 -8.61 5.00
CA LEU A 60 1.33 -9.72 4.38
C LEU A 60 1.21 -9.70 2.86
N SER A 61 -0.01 -9.44 2.34
CA SER A 61 -0.26 -9.33 0.90
C SER A 61 0.55 -8.21 0.26
N HIS A 62 0.70 -7.09 0.94
CA HIS A 62 1.52 -5.98 0.45
C HIS A 62 2.99 -6.39 0.28
N VAL A 63 3.59 -7.02 1.29
CA VAL A 63 4.98 -7.50 1.22
C VAL A 63 5.15 -8.53 0.12
N GLN A 64 4.22 -9.47 0.04
CA GLN A 64 4.28 -10.52 -0.98
C GLN A 64 4.17 -9.93 -2.39
N PHE A 65 3.27 -8.98 -2.60
CA PHE A 65 3.15 -8.27 -3.87
C PHE A 65 4.43 -7.51 -4.24
N GLU A 66 5.03 -6.78 -3.28
CA GLU A 66 6.30 -6.06 -3.47
C GLU A 66 7.48 -7.03 -3.72
N THR A 67 7.41 -8.24 -3.21
CA THR A 67 8.43 -9.28 -3.42
C THR A 67 8.27 -9.93 -4.80
N ILE A 68 7.06 -10.25 -5.22
CA ILE A 68 6.78 -10.79 -6.58
C ILE A 68 7.12 -9.76 -7.65
N HIS A 69 6.81 -8.49 -7.40
CA HIS A 69 7.10 -7.35 -8.27
C HIS A 69 6.62 -7.61 -9.73
N PRO A 70 5.32 -7.86 -9.94
CA PRO A 70 4.83 -8.46 -11.19
C PRO A 70 4.85 -7.53 -12.40
N PHE A 71 5.00 -6.21 -12.22
CA PHE A 71 5.00 -5.23 -13.31
C PHE A 71 6.39 -4.65 -13.56
N LEU A 72 6.62 -4.12 -14.77
CA LEU A 72 7.86 -3.40 -15.08
C LEU A 72 7.97 -2.06 -14.37
N ASP A 73 6.83 -1.44 -14.02
CA ASP A 73 6.76 -0.18 -13.28
C ASP A 73 5.44 -0.09 -12.49
N GLY A 74 5.44 0.68 -11.41
CA GLY A 74 4.25 0.98 -10.64
C GLY A 74 3.91 -0.02 -9.54
N ASN A 75 4.73 -1.06 -9.31
CA ASN A 75 4.47 -2.07 -8.28
C ASN A 75 4.17 -1.44 -6.91
N GLY A 76 5.01 -0.53 -6.43
CA GLY A 76 4.79 0.13 -5.15
C GLY A 76 3.48 0.92 -5.05
N ARG A 77 2.99 1.50 -6.15
CA ARG A 77 1.68 2.17 -6.18
C ARG A 77 0.54 1.16 -6.12
N VAL A 78 0.63 0.11 -6.91
CA VAL A 78 -0.37 -0.97 -6.94
C VAL A 78 -0.39 -1.74 -5.62
N GLY A 79 0.78 -2.07 -5.06
CA GLY A 79 0.89 -2.75 -3.78
C GLY A 79 0.26 -1.96 -2.62
N ARG A 80 0.46 -0.64 -2.57
CA ARG A 80 -0.22 0.20 -1.58
C ARG A 80 -1.72 0.36 -1.84
N LEU A 81 -2.13 0.41 -3.11
CA LEU A 81 -3.54 0.41 -3.47
C LEU A 81 -4.23 -0.91 -3.05
N LEU A 82 -3.54 -2.05 -3.19
CA LEU A 82 -4.03 -3.36 -2.76
C LEU A 82 -4.43 -3.35 -1.28
N ILE A 83 -3.63 -2.72 -0.40
CA ILE A 83 -3.98 -2.58 1.02
C ILE A 83 -5.35 -1.91 1.15
N THR A 84 -5.53 -0.74 0.53
CA THR A 84 -6.77 0.03 0.61
C THR A 84 -7.97 -0.75 0.07
N LEU A 85 -7.79 -1.44 -1.06
CA LEU A 85 -8.83 -2.27 -1.65
C LEU A 85 -9.26 -3.42 -0.74
N LEU A 86 -8.30 -4.11 -0.11
CA LEU A 86 -8.59 -5.18 0.84
C LEU A 86 -9.37 -4.68 2.05
N LEU A 87 -8.98 -3.54 2.62
CA LEU A 87 -9.66 -2.95 3.77
C LEU A 87 -11.07 -2.46 3.42
N CYS A 88 -11.28 -1.92 2.22
CA CYS A 88 -12.61 -1.54 1.73
C CYS A 88 -13.49 -2.77 1.46
N ASN A 89 -12.96 -3.77 0.75
CA ASN A 89 -13.69 -5.00 0.43
C ASN A 89 -14.09 -5.78 1.68
N GLY A 90 -13.20 -5.83 2.68
CA GLY A 90 -13.47 -6.47 3.96
C GLY A 90 -14.33 -5.62 4.92
N GLY A 91 -14.86 -4.47 4.48
CA GLY A 91 -15.76 -3.62 5.25
C GLY A 91 -15.11 -2.82 6.39
N MET A 92 -13.80 -2.86 6.55
CA MET A 92 -13.09 -2.09 7.58
C MET A 92 -13.02 -0.60 7.23
N LEU A 93 -12.95 -0.26 5.95
CA LEU A 93 -13.04 1.10 5.43
C LEU A 93 -14.30 1.26 4.58
N LYS A 94 -15.14 2.24 4.92
CA LYS A 94 -16.30 2.62 4.09
C LYS A 94 -15.89 3.43 2.86
N GLN A 95 -14.78 4.14 2.96
CA GLN A 95 -14.19 5.00 1.92
C GLN A 95 -12.67 4.84 1.94
N PRO A 96 -11.97 4.99 0.81
CA PRO A 96 -10.52 4.80 0.72
C PRO A 96 -9.74 6.00 1.31
N LEU A 97 -10.02 6.38 2.56
CA LEU A 97 -9.48 7.56 3.22
C LEU A 97 -8.24 7.28 4.09
N LEU A 98 -7.64 6.10 3.98
CA LEU A 98 -6.44 5.72 4.72
C LEU A 98 -5.19 5.95 3.85
N TYR A 99 -4.45 7.03 4.12
CA TYR A 99 -3.33 7.47 3.29
C TYR A 99 -1.97 6.86 3.71
N LEU A 100 -1.88 5.53 3.81
CA LEU A 100 -0.65 4.80 4.16
C LEU A 100 0.54 5.17 3.28
N SER A 101 0.30 5.55 2.01
CA SER A 101 1.36 5.99 1.11
C SER A 101 2.14 7.20 1.64
N TYR A 102 1.49 8.12 2.36
CA TYR A 102 2.15 9.26 2.98
C TYR A 102 3.03 8.84 4.14
N TYR A 103 2.51 7.99 5.02
CA TYR A 103 3.27 7.43 6.14
C TYR A 103 4.52 6.70 5.67
N PHE A 104 4.40 5.75 4.75
CA PHE A 104 5.54 5.01 4.20
C PHE A 104 6.54 5.90 3.44
N LYS A 105 6.10 6.99 2.84
CA LYS A 105 6.99 7.97 2.22
C LYS A 105 7.84 8.71 3.27
N ASN A 106 7.24 9.09 4.40
CA ASN A 106 7.95 9.78 5.48
C ASN A 106 8.93 8.85 6.22
N HIS A 107 8.62 7.55 6.27
CA HIS A 107 9.47 6.52 6.88
C HIS A 107 10.18 5.65 5.83
N ARG A 108 10.53 6.25 4.68
CA ARG A 108 10.91 5.53 3.46
C ARG A 108 12.07 4.55 3.68
N GLN A 109 13.14 4.96 4.33
CA GLN A 109 14.31 4.09 4.53
C GLN A 109 13.94 2.89 5.39
N TYR A 110 13.32 3.14 6.53
CA TYR A 110 12.89 2.09 7.45
C TYR A 110 11.90 1.10 6.81
N TYR A 111 10.95 1.62 6.01
CA TYR A 111 10.05 0.78 5.22
C TYR A 111 10.79 -0.19 4.28
N TYR A 112 11.80 0.29 3.54
CA TYR A 112 12.58 -0.58 2.66
C TYR A 112 13.49 -1.54 3.43
N ASP A 113 14.04 -1.13 4.55
CA ASP A 113 14.86 -1.99 5.41
C ASP A 113 14.04 -3.17 5.95
N LEU A 114 12.80 -2.92 6.36
CA LEU A 114 11.90 -3.99 6.80
C LEU A 114 11.48 -4.92 5.67
N LEU A 115 11.16 -4.40 4.48
CA LEU A 115 10.89 -5.27 3.32
C LEU A 115 12.08 -6.18 2.99
N ASN A 116 13.31 -5.69 3.12
CA ASN A 116 14.51 -6.48 2.93
C ASN A 116 14.72 -7.46 4.08
N GLY A 117 14.51 -7.04 5.33
CA GLY A 117 14.58 -7.92 6.50
C GLY A 117 13.67 -9.13 6.41
N ILE A 118 12.44 -8.97 5.90
CA ILE A 118 11.54 -10.10 5.64
C ILE A 118 12.14 -11.06 4.61
N ARG A 119 12.69 -10.54 3.50
CA ARG A 119 13.27 -11.36 2.41
C ARG A 119 14.52 -12.11 2.83
N GLU A 120 15.32 -11.54 3.72
CA GLU A 120 16.60 -12.09 4.17
C GLU A 120 16.47 -13.00 5.40
N SER A 121 15.63 -12.63 6.35
CA SER A 121 15.56 -13.29 7.67
C SER A 121 14.15 -13.69 8.12
N GLY A 122 13.09 -13.33 7.38
CA GLY A 122 11.72 -13.61 7.77
C GLY A 122 11.24 -12.76 8.95
N ASP A 123 11.71 -11.53 9.07
CA ASP A 123 11.38 -10.60 10.19
C ASP A 123 9.98 -9.98 10.00
N TRP A 124 8.95 -10.81 10.09
CA TRP A 124 7.56 -10.42 9.90
C TRP A 124 7.02 -9.57 11.05
N GLU A 125 7.48 -9.77 12.25
CA GLU A 125 6.98 -9.09 13.46
C GLU A 125 7.23 -7.59 13.35
N ARG A 126 8.47 -7.19 13.06
CA ARG A 126 8.81 -5.78 12.91
C ARG A 126 8.08 -5.10 11.74
N TRP A 127 7.81 -5.84 10.68
CA TRP A 127 6.99 -5.33 9.59
C TRP A 127 5.54 -5.10 10.03
N LEU A 128 4.95 -6.06 10.74
CA LEU A 128 3.58 -5.93 11.26
C LEU A 128 3.47 -4.76 12.23
N ASP A 129 4.47 -4.55 13.09
CA ASP A 129 4.52 -3.40 14.01
C ASP A 129 4.49 -2.07 13.22
N LEU A 130 5.37 -1.89 12.24
CA LEU A 130 5.36 -0.69 11.39
C LEU A 130 4.02 -0.51 10.66
N PHE A 131 3.47 -1.60 10.11
CA PHE A 131 2.22 -1.53 9.37
C PHE A 131 1.04 -1.13 10.26
N LEU A 132 0.93 -1.71 11.44
CA LEU A 132 -0.13 -1.38 12.41
C LEU A 132 0.02 0.04 12.95
N GLU A 133 1.24 0.48 13.23
CA GLU A 133 1.53 1.87 13.61
C GLU A 133 1.11 2.84 12.49
N ALA A 134 1.46 2.55 11.24
CA ALA A 134 1.03 3.33 10.08
C ALA A 134 -0.49 3.43 9.97
N VAL A 135 -1.21 2.33 10.18
CA VAL A 135 -2.68 2.33 10.17
C VAL A 135 -3.24 3.19 11.30
N ILE A 136 -2.70 3.07 12.51
CA ILE A 136 -3.15 3.84 13.67
C ILE A 136 -2.94 5.34 13.46
N GLU A 137 -1.73 5.74 13.05
CA GLU A 137 -1.41 7.16 12.86
C GLU A 137 -2.22 7.79 11.73
N THR A 138 -2.27 7.15 10.57
CA THR A 138 -3.03 7.69 9.44
C THR A 138 -4.54 7.71 9.69
N ALA A 139 -5.08 6.77 10.47
CA ALA A 139 -6.48 6.80 10.88
C ALA A 139 -6.79 7.96 11.83
N LYS A 140 -5.90 8.24 12.79
CA LYS A 140 -6.01 9.40 13.69
C LYS A 140 -5.96 10.71 12.91
N GLU A 141 -4.97 10.90 12.05
CA GLU A 141 -4.85 12.08 11.19
C GLU A 141 -6.10 12.30 10.31
N SER A 142 -6.58 11.24 9.67
CA SER A 142 -7.79 11.31 8.84
C SER A 142 -9.01 11.73 9.65
N ASN A 143 -9.18 11.20 10.85
CA ASN A 143 -10.28 11.57 11.74
C ASN A 143 -10.21 13.03 12.19
N GLU A 144 -9.03 13.53 12.54
CA GLU A 144 -8.81 14.95 12.90
C GLU A 144 -9.15 15.89 11.73
N ILE A 145 -8.72 15.54 10.52
CA ILE A 145 -9.05 16.31 9.32
C ILE A 145 -10.56 16.37 9.10
N ILE A 146 -11.27 15.23 9.21
CA ILE A 146 -12.73 15.18 9.06
C ILE A 146 -13.42 16.05 10.11
N LEU A 147 -13.00 15.97 11.36
CA LEU A 147 -13.58 16.78 12.44
C LEU A 147 -13.35 18.29 12.21
N ASN A 148 -12.16 18.68 11.75
CA ASN A 148 -11.85 20.07 11.44
C ASN A 148 -12.66 20.58 10.25
N LEU A 149 -12.80 19.80 9.18
CA LEU A 149 -13.65 20.15 8.05
C LEU A 149 -15.11 20.29 8.46
N HIS A 150 -15.63 19.40 9.31
CA HIS A 150 -16.99 19.51 9.83
C HIS A 150 -17.21 20.81 10.60
N ARG A 151 -16.29 21.15 11.52
CA ARG A 151 -16.36 22.42 12.27
C ARG A 151 -16.32 23.64 11.33
N GLN A 152 -15.49 23.62 10.30
CA GLN A 152 -15.41 24.69 9.32
C GLN A 152 -16.73 24.85 8.55
N ILE A 153 -17.31 23.76 8.07
CA ILE A 153 -18.59 23.77 7.36
C ILE A 153 -19.71 24.33 8.24
N GLU A 154 -19.79 23.92 9.50
CA GLU A 154 -20.81 24.45 10.44
C GLU A 154 -20.61 25.95 10.72
N SER A 155 -19.36 26.39 10.88
CA SER A 155 -19.02 27.82 11.03
C SER A 155 -19.46 28.65 9.80
N ASP A 156 -19.17 28.13 8.61
CA ASP A 156 -19.49 28.86 7.37
C ASP A 156 -21.01 28.88 7.10
N ARG A 157 -21.71 27.79 7.39
CA ARG A 157 -23.18 27.75 7.38
C ARG A 157 -23.82 28.79 8.31
N ALA A 158 -23.30 28.92 9.54
CA ALA A 158 -23.78 29.90 10.50
C ALA A 158 -23.57 31.33 9.98
N LYS A 159 -22.40 31.65 9.40
CA LYS A 159 -22.10 32.96 8.81
C LYS A 159 -23.07 33.29 7.65
N ILE A 160 -23.29 32.34 6.74
CA ILE A 160 -24.19 32.52 5.60
C ILE A 160 -25.63 32.77 6.08
N ALA A 161 -26.09 32.04 7.11
CA ALA A 161 -27.42 32.22 7.66
C ALA A 161 -27.63 33.61 8.30
N THR A 162 -26.56 34.26 8.79
CA THR A 162 -26.63 35.63 9.31
C THR A 162 -26.64 36.68 8.21
N LEU A 163 -25.95 36.46 7.12
CA LEU A 163 -25.91 37.37 5.96
C LEU A 163 -27.20 37.37 5.14
N GLY A 164 -27.93 36.26 5.08
CA GLY A 164 -29.20 36.14 4.33
C GLY A 164 -30.44 36.69 5.05
N ARG A 165 -30.26 37.32 6.21
CA ARG A 165 -31.35 38.00 6.99
C ARG A 165 -31.30 39.54 6.97
N ALA A 166 -30.48 40.12 6.08
CA ALA A 166 -30.37 41.56 5.91
C ALA A 166 -31.22 42.04 4.71
#